data_ffdb615a3b5642e44a90c96eb1ca1174
#
_entry.id   ffdb615a3b5642e44a90c96eb1ca1174
#
_cell.length_a   1.000
_cell.length_b   1.000
_cell.length_c   1.000
_cell.angle_alpha   90.00
_cell.angle_beta   90.00
_cell.angle_gamma   90.00
#
_symmetry.space_group_name_H-M   'P 1'
#
loop_
_entity.id
_entity.type
_entity.pdbx_description
1 polymer ?
#
loop_
_entity_poly.entity_id
_entity_poly.type
_entity_poly.pdbx_seq_one_letter_code
_entity_poly.pdbx_strand_id
1 'polypeptide(L)'
;MKIGSFLSTACAVLLISILLIVRAAEVRAADRVPAPDLPVPEAAGRLSDVAIPDSKLTRDAARYIRDSEGDFLFQHSTRVYYWAALAARRSGIPYDPQFLYVAAMFHDFGLTEGYSQSHMRYEVDGANAAREFLRSHGISEALIEQVWLAIALHTTNGIPAQVSPLAALVAQGANMDLVGAGYDGVSSDQRDAVETAYPHPPGFAEAFMRALYDSLKHRPETTQGTGLADVMAYEDPHFVRRDFSALMRNSPWATRR
;
A
#
# COMPACT_ATOMS: atom_id res chain seq x y z
N MET A 1 54.77 -25.33 31.05
CA MET A 1 53.62 -25.55 30.16
C MET A 1 52.66 -24.40 30.39
N LYS A 2 52.66 -23.42 29.47
CA LYS A 2 51.81 -22.19 29.59
C LYS A 2 50.72 -22.28 28.52
N ILE A 3 49.50 -22.43 29.00
CA ILE A 3 48.30 -22.23 28.19
C ILE A 3 47.60 -20.99 28.80
N GLY A 4 47.64 -19.90 28.11
CA GLY A 4 46.98 -18.69 28.57
C GLY A 4 46.75 -17.74 27.41
N SER A 5 45.50 -17.28 27.29
CA SER A 5 45.11 -16.04 26.64
C SER A 5 44.95 -16.01 25.11
N PHE A 6 43.80 -16.55 24.64
CA PHE A 6 43.28 -16.20 23.29
C PHE A 6 41.74 -15.96 23.25
N LEU A 7 41.11 -15.59 24.37
CA LEU A 7 39.65 -15.42 24.42
C LEU A 7 39.17 -13.98 24.68
N SER A 8 40.06 -12.97 24.59
CA SER A 8 39.67 -11.61 24.96
C SER A 8 39.48 -10.61 23.82
N THR A 9 39.93 -10.92 22.62
CA THR A 9 39.93 -9.93 21.50
C THR A 9 38.70 -9.99 20.59
N ALA A 10 38.05 -11.15 20.47
CA ALA A 10 36.89 -11.33 19.63
C ALA A 10 35.59 -10.70 20.20
N CYS A 11 35.45 -10.68 21.51
CA CYS A 11 34.28 -10.12 22.20
C CYS A 11 34.23 -8.59 22.17
N ALA A 12 35.39 -7.94 22.20
CA ALA A 12 35.50 -6.47 22.21
C ALA A 12 35.16 -5.86 20.83
N VAL A 13 35.53 -6.54 19.74
CA VAL A 13 35.25 -6.06 18.37
C VAL A 13 33.76 -6.19 18.04
N LEU A 14 33.07 -7.22 18.53
CA LEU A 14 31.64 -7.43 18.30
C LEU A 14 30.78 -6.39 19.05
N LEU A 15 31.14 -6.03 20.27
CA LEU A 15 30.45 -5.00 21.06
C LEU A 15 30.62 -3.59 20.50
N ILE A 16 31.77 -3.25 19.95
CA ILE A 16 32.02 -1.95 19.31
C ILE A 16 31.24 -1.82 18.00
N SER A 17 31.11 -2.89 17.22
CA SER A 17 30.33 -2.88 15.98
C SER A 17 28.83 -2.72 16.24
N ILE A 18 28.28 -3.34 17.28
CA ILE A 18 26.87 -3.19 17.67
C ILE A 18 26.60 -1.77 18.18
N LEU A 19 27.52 -1.18 18.95
CA LEU A 19 27.37 0.17 19.48
C LEU A 19 27.43 1.25 18.37
N LEU A 20 28.21 1.03 17.32
CA LEU A 20 28.30 1.92 16.16
C LEU A 20 27.04 1.84 15.28
N ILE A 21 26.44 0.66 15.13
CA ILE A 21 25.20 0.48 14.36
C ILE A 21 24.01 1.14 15.09
N VAL A 22 23.93 1.02 16.42
CA VAL A 22 22.86 1.67 17.21
C VAL A 22 23.02 3.20 17.16
N ARG A 23 24.24 3.75 17.26
CA ARG A 23 24.47 5.20 17.14
C ARG A 23 24.20 5.73 15.73
N ALA A 24 24.44 4.96 14.67
CA ALA A 24 24.13 5.37 13.29
C ALA A 24 22.61 5.41 13.04
N ALA A 25 21.84 4.56 13.72
CA ALA A 25 20.37 4.60 13.67
C ALA A 25 19.79 5.79 14.45
N GLU A 26 20.37 6.13 15.62
CA GLU A 26 19.95 7.28 16.43
C GLU A 26 20.28 8.63 15.78
N VAL A 27 21.41 8.76 15.08
CA VAL A 27 21.78 10.00 14.38
C VAL A 27 20.87 10.27 13.16
N ARG A 28 20.36 9.21 12.48
CA ARG A 28 19.40 9.38 11.39
C ARG A 28 17.99 9.76 11.84
N ALA A 29 17.63 9.49 13.08
CA ALA A 29 16.33 9.86 13.64
C ALA A 29 16.30 11.29 14.19
N ALA A 30 17.45 11.85 14.57
CA ALA A 30 17.55 13.17 15.21
C ALA A 30 17.65 14.35 14.22
N ASP A 31 18.01 14.13 12.94
CA ASP A 31 18.19 15.18 11.93
C ASP A 31 16.95 15.41 11.04
N ARG A 32 15.81 14.78 11.32
CA ARG A 32 14.57 15.13 10.65
C ARG A 32 14.02 16.42 11.27
N VAL A 33 14.27 17.55 10.62
CA VAL A 33 13.50 18.76 10.83
C VAL A 33 12.03 18.40 10.62
N PRO A 34 11.15 18.59 11.62
CA PRO A 34 9.72 18.35 11.41
C PRO A 34 9.27 19.22 10.25
N ALA A 35 8.65 18.61 9.25
CA ALA A 35 8.01 19.36 8.19
C ALA A 35 7.02 20.35 8.82
N PRO A 36 6.92 21.60 8.31
CA PRO A 36 5.97 22.55 8.85
C PRO A 36 4.57 21.95 8.86
N ASP A 37 3.83 22.16 9.94
CA ASP A 37 2.41 21.81 10.04
C ASP A 37 1.65 22.56 8.93
N LEU A 38 1.66 21.99 7.73
CA LEU A 38 0.75 22.44 6.68
C LEU A 38 -0.65 22.03 7.14
N PRO A 39 -1.58 22.98 7.27
CA PRO A 39 -2.92 22.65 7.68
C PRO A 39 -3.47 21.62 6.70
N VAL A 40 -3.93 20.47 7.23
CA VAL A 40 -4.85 19.60 6.48
C VAL A 40 -5.98 20.54 6.07
N PRO A 41 -6.30 20.70 4.78
CA PRO A 41 -7.33 21.65 4.38
C PRO A 41 -8.60 21.35 5.16
N GLU A 42 -9.02 22.28 6.01
CA GLU A 42 -10.20 22.16 6.87
C GLU A 42 -11.49 21.92 6.05
N ALA A 43 -11.44 22.28 4.76
CA ALA A 43 -12.49 22.01 3.77
C ALA A 43 -12.50 20.56 3.23
N ALA A 44 -11.44 19.75 3.42
CA ALA A 44 -11.34 18.40 2.88
C ALA A 44 -12.00 17.35 3.78
N GLY A 45 -12.44 17.72 4.99
CA GLY A 45 -12.98 16.77 5.95
C GLY A 45 -14.31 16.14 5.58
N ARG A 46 -15.12 16.77 4.72
CA ARG A 46 -16.45 16.25 4.33
C ARG A 46 -16.75 16.57 2.88
N LEU A 47 -16.74 15.54 2.05
CA LEU A 47 -17.14 15.64 0.65
C LEU A 47 -18.43 14.82 0.45
N SER A 48 -19.46 15.47 -0.05
CA SER A 48 -20.69 14.77 -0.47
C SER A 48 -21.24 13.80 0.59
N ASP A 49 -21.39 14.23 1.84
CA ASP A 49 -21.86 13.42 2.98
C ASP A 49 -20.86 12.37 3.53
N VAL A 50 -19.73 12.15 2.87
CA VAL A 50 -18.63 11.34 3.41
C VAL A 50 -17.62 12.24 4.09
N ALA A 51 -17.19 11.89 5.30
CA ALA A 51 -16.15 12.59 6.03
C ALA A 51 -15.01 11.63 6.35
N ILE A 52 -13.77 12.10 6.26
CA ILE A 52 -12.64 11.43 6.89
C ILE A 52 -12.81 11.58 8.41
N PRO A 53 -12.78 10.50 9.19
CA PRO A 53 -12.93 10.61 10.64
C PRO A 53 -11.80 11.44 11.26
N ASP A 54 -12.17 12.38 12.12
CA ASP A 54 -11.19 13.15 12.89
C ASP A 54 -10.80 12.41 14.18
N SER A 55 -9.91 11.43 14.05
CA SER A 55 -9.35 10.68 15.18
C SER A 55 -7.83 10.76 15.15
N LYS A 56 -7.19 10.45 16.30
CA LYS A 56 -5.72 10.34 16.35
C LYS A 56 -5.20 9.35 15.31
N LEU A 57 -5.87 8.20 15.17
CA LEU A 57 -5.47 7.14 14.25
C LEU A 57 -5.45 7.64 12.79
N THR A 58 -6.51 8.32 12.34
CA THR A 58 -6.61 8.79 10.96
C THR A 58 -5.68 9.96 10.67
N ARG A 59 -5.48 10.88 11.63
CA ARG A 59 -4.49 11.95 11.49
C ARG A 59 -3.06 11.42 11.39
N ASP A 60 -2.72 10.45 12.23
CA ASP A 60 -1.39 9.85 12.21
C ASP A 60 -1.17 9.03 10.93
N ALA A 61 -2.18 8.30 10.44
CA ALA A 61 -2.12 7.62 9.15
C ALA A 61 -1.90 8.61 8.00
N ALA A 62 -2.70 9.68 7.93
CA ALA A 62 -2.55 10.70 6.90
C ALA A 62 -1.13 11.30 6.88
N ARG A 63 -0.57 11.60 8.07
CA ARG A 63 0.79 12.14 8.19
C ARG A 63 1.82 11.12 7.73
N TYR A 64 1.73 9.89 8.24
CA TYR A 64 2.67 8.82 7.92
C TYR A 64 2.75 8.54 6.41
N ILE A 65 1.60 8.46 5.76
CA ILE A 65 1.51 8.21 4.32
C ILE A 65 2.00 9.41 3.52
N ARG A 66 1.57 10.64 3.85
CA ARG A 66 2.00 11.85 3.15
C ARG A 66 3.52 12.04 3.18
N ASP A 67 4.15 11.74 4.32
CA ASP A 67 5.61 11.86 4.48
C ASP A 67 6.38 10.83 3.64
N SER A 68 5.72 9.79 3.13
CA SER A 68 6.35 8.64 2.48
C SER A 68 5.97 8.47 1.00
N GLU A 69 4.73 8.78 0.60
CA GLU A 69 4.22 8.48 -0.76
C GLU A 69 4.35 9.63 -1.76
N GLY A 70 4.57 10.84 -1.28
CA GLY A 70 4.43 12.04 -2.10
C GLY A 70 2.95 12.32 -2.48
N ASP A 71 2.71 13.52 -3.05
CA ASP A 71 1.35 14.02 -3.28
C ASP A 71 0.53 13.16 -4.25
N PHE A 72 1.16 12.57 -5.26
CA PHE A 72 0.47 11.79 -6.30
C PHE A 72 -0.24 10.55 -5.73
N LEU A 73 0.49 9.69 -5.03
CA LEU A 73 -0.08 8.49 -4.40
C LEU A 73 -0.97 8.85 -3.22
N PHE A 74 -0.61 9.85 -2.42
CA PHE A 74 -1.44 10.33 -1.32
C PHE A 74 -2.83 10.77 -1.79
N GLN A 75 -2.93 11.51 -2.90
CA GLN A 75 -4.21 11.91 -3.49
C GLN A 75 -4.99 10.70 -4.01
N HIS A 76 -4.33 9.76 -4.69
CA HIS A 76 -4.94 8.50 -5.10
C HIS A 76 -5.54 7.75 -3.90
N SER A 77 -4.75 7.49 -2.88
CA SER A 77 -5.18 6.78 -1.66
C SER A 77 -6.36 7.48 -0.96
N THR A 78 -6.36 8.83 -0.98
CA THR A 78 -7.47 9.61 -0.43
C THR A 78 -8.74 9.47 -1.28
N ARG A 79 -8.66 9.52 -2.62
CA ARG A 79 -9.80 9.27 -3.50
C ARG A 79 -10.35 7.86 -3.33
N VAL A 80 -9.47 6.85 -3.20
CA VAL A 80 -9.87 5.46 -2.92
C VAL A 80 -10.76 5.36 -1.68
N TYR A 81 -10.43 6.08 -0.60
CA TYR A 81 -11.30 6.14 0.57
C TYR A 81 -12.69 6.71 0.24
N TYR A 82 -12.76 7.84 -0.47
CA TYR A 82 -14.04 8.46 -0.80
C TYR A 82 -14.89 7.57 -1.72
N TRP A 83 -14.29 6.98 -2.75
CA TRP A 83 -14.98 6.06 -3.65
C TRP A 83 -15.50 4.83 -2.92
N ALA A 84 -14.69 4.24 -2.04
CA ALA A 84 -15.09 3.11 -1.21
C ALA A 84 -16.25 3.45 -0.27
N ALA A 85 -16.19 4.59 0.39
CA ALA A 85 -17.24 5.05 1.30
C ALA A 85 -18.56 5.37 0.58
N LEU A 86 -18.51 5.98 -0.61
CA LEU A 86 -19.67 6.21 -1.47
C LEU A 86 -20.28 4.88 -1.96
N ALA A 87 -19.44 3.92 -2.35
CA ALA A 87 -19.90 2.58 -2.72
C ALA A 87 -20.58 1.85 -1.55
N ALA A 88 -20.01 1.95 -0.34
CA ALA A 88 -20.60 1.38 0.87
C ALA A 88 -22.00 1.95 1.15
N ARG A 89 -22.15 3.27 1.09
CA ARG A 89 -23.45 3.93 1.29
C ARG A 89 -24.48 3.49 0.26
N ARG A 90 -24.12 3.47 -1.00
CA ARG A 90 -25.02 3.03 -2.08
C ARG A 90 -25.49 1.60 -1.90
N SER A 91 -24.61 0.71 -1.47
CA SER A 91 -24.88 -0.72 -1.34
C SER A 91 -25.39 -1.12 0.06
N GLY A 92 -25.49 -0.17 1.01
CA GLY A 92 -25.87 -0.46 2.39
C GLY A 92 -24.88 -1.35 3.14
N ILE A 93 -23.61 -1.34 2.72
CA ILE A 93 -22.55 -2.15 3.34
C ILE A 93 -22.06 -1.44 4.61
N PRO A 94 -22.16 -2.07 5.80
CA PRO A 94 -21.64 -1.48 7.02
C PRO A 94 -20.11 -1.53 7.03
N TYR A 95 -19.48 -0.46 7.50
CA TYR A 95 -18.03 -0.36 7.65
C TYR A 95 -17.65 0.57 8.79
N ASP A 96 -16.45 0.37 9.35
CA ASP A 96 -15.82 1.35 10.24
C ASP A 96 -15.02 2.34 9.39
N PRO A 97 -15.36 3.64 9.41
CA PRO A 97 -14.72 4.62 8.54
C PRO A 97 -13.23 4.85 8.89
N GLN A 98 -12.80 4.61 10.13
CA GLN A 98 -11.38 4.75 10.50
C GLN A 98 -10.54 3.65 9.86
N PHE A 99 -11.01 2.38 9.94
CA PHE A 99 -10.27 1.26 9.35
C PHE A 99 -10.35 1.25 7.84
N LEU A 100 -11.46 1.73 7.25
CA LEU A 100 -11.53 1.94 5.80
C LEU A 100 -10.52 3.01 5.37
N TYR A 101 -10.40 4.11 6.12
CA TYR A 101 -9.42 5.16 5.82
C TYR A 101 -7.98 4.63 5.91
N VAL A 102 -7.63 3.94 7.01
CA VAL A 102 -6.29 3.35 7.15
C VAL A 102 -6.01 2.36 6.03
N ALA A 103 -6.95 1.47 5.71
CA ALA A 103 -6.77 0.50 4.63
C ALA A 103 -6.55 1.18 3.28
N ALA A 104 -7.33 2.22 2.95
CA ALA A 104 -7.17 3.00 1.74
C ALA A 104 -5.83 3.75 1.70
N MET A 105 -5.39 4.33 2.82
CA MET A 105 -4.11 5.04 2.85
C MET A 105 -2.90 4.13 2.68
N PHE A 106 -2.96 2.89 3.15
CA PHE A 106 -1.82 1.96 3.10
C PHE A 106 -1.85 0.98 1.92
N HIS A 107 -2.91 0.96 1.08
CA HIS A 107 -3.07 -0.11 0.09
C HIS A 107 -1.93 -0.15 -0.95
N ASP A 108 -1.42 1.01 -1.34
CA ASP A 108 -0.32 1.16 -2.29
C ASP A 108 1.02 1.53 -1.64
N PHE A 109 1.09 1.54 -0.30
CA PHE A 109 2.29 1.95 0.42
C PHE A 109 3.54 1.13 0.06
N GLY A 110 3.36 -0.12 -0.33
CA GLY A 110 4.45 -0.98 -0.82
C GLY A 110 5.06 -0.55 -2.16
N LEU A 111 4.51 0.47 -2.83
CA LEU A 111 5.08 1.09 -4.03
C LEU A 111 6.14 2.15 -3.71
N THR A 112 6.28 2.55 -2.44
CA THR A 112 7.23 3.59 -2.03
C THR A 112 8.68 3.11 -2.12
N GLU A 113 9.60 4.07 -2.20
CA GLU A 113 11.05 3.81 -2.29
C GLU A 113 11.57 2.94 -1.13
N GLY A 114 10.94 3.02 0.04
CA GLY A 114 11.28 2.18 1.19
C GLY A 114 11.25 0.68 0.91
N TYR A 115 10.52 0.26 -0.14
CA TYR A 115 10.37 -1.14 -0.57
C TYR A 115 11.14 -1.48 -1.85
N SER A 116 12.04 -0.61 -2.32
CA SER A 116 12.87 -0.82 -3.52
C SER A 116 13.76 -2.06 -3.47
N GLN A 117 13.96 -2.66 -2.29
CA GLN A 117 14.70 -3.90 -2.10
C GLN A 117 13.81 -5.08 -1.65
N SER A 118 12.49 -4.89 -1.62
CA SER A 118 11.56 -5.97 -1.30
C SER A 118 11.42 -6.95 -2.46
N HIS A 119 11.22 -8.23 -2.14
CA HIS A 119 10.89 -9.30 -3.08
C HIS A 119 9.46 -9.83 -2.88
N MET A 120 8.68 -9.20 -2.02
CA MET A 120 7.26 -9.51 -1.83
C MET A 120 6.41 -8.75 -2.85
N ARG A 121 5.15 -9.15 -2.96
CA ARG A 121 4.15 -8.32 -3.65
C ARG A 121 3.99 -7.00 -2.89
N TYR A 122 3.82 -5.90 -3.61
CA TYR A 122 3.71 -4.58 -2.99
C TYR A 122 2.47 -4.46 -2.07
N GLU A 123 1.41 -5.19 -2.40
CA GLU A 123 0.20 -5.24 -1.56
C GLU A 123 0.50 -5.89 -0.20
N VAL A 124 1.40 -6.88 -0.16
CA VAL A 124 1.86 -7.51 1.08
C VAL A 124 2.76 -6.57 1.88
N ASP A 125 3.62 -5.83 1.20
CA ASP A 125 4.46 -4.80 1.84
C ASP A 125 3.59 -3.71 2.50
N GLY A 126 2.60 -3.16 1.77
CA GLY A 126 1.65 -2.19 2.30
C GLY A 126 0.82 -2.74 3.46
N ALA A 127 0.34 -3.98 3.34
CA ALA A 127 -0.40 -4.65 4.41
C ALA A 127 0.45 -4.86 5.68
N ASN A 128 1.74 -5.19 5.53
CA ASN A 128 2.65 -5.34 6.65
C ASN A 128 2.94 -3.97 7.31
N ALA A 129 3.12 -2.91 6.52
CA ALA A 129 3.27 -1.56 7.06
C ALA A 129 2.03 -1.13 7.86
N ALA A 130 0.83 -1.36 7.34
CA ALA A 130 -0.42 -1.10 8.05
C ALA A 130 -0.52 -1.89 9.36
N ARG A 131 -0.10 -3.16 9.35
CA ARG A 131 -0.05 -4.01 10.55
C ARG A 131 0.79 -3.38 11.66
N GLU A 132 2.03 -3.00 11.35
CA GLU A 132 2.93 -2.39 12.33
C GLU A 132 2.41 -1.03 12.81
N PHE A 133 1.88 -0.22 11.90
CA PHE A 133 1.25 1.05 12.24
C PHE A 133 0.08 0.84 13.22
N LEU A 134 -0.84 -0.07 12.95
CA LEU A 134 -2.00 -0.35 13.79
C LEU A 134 -1.61 -0.94 15.16
N ARG A 135 -0.59 -1.82 15.20
CA ARG A 135 -0.04 -2.34 16.45
C ARG A 135 0.51 -1.22 17.34
N SER A 136 1.22 -0.27 16.76
CA SER A 136 1.75 0.88 17.49
C SER A 136 0.66 1.78 18.10
N HIS A 137 -0.57 1.69 17.55
CA HIS A 137 -1.77 2.38 18.05
C HIS A 137 -2.63 1.52 18.97
N GLY A 138 -2.18 0.33 19.36
CA GLY A 138 -2.87 -0.55 20.31
C GLY A 138 -4.15 -1.19 19.75
N ILE A 139 -4.26 -1.30 18.42
CA ILE A 139 -5.41 -1.96 17.76
C ILE A 139 -5.31 -3.47 17.95
N SER A 140 -6.44 -4.14 18.12
CA SER A 140 -6.49 -5.60 18.31
C SER A 140 -6.05 -6.35 17.06
N GLU A 141 -5.40 -7.50 17.23
CA GLU A 141 -4.91 -8.33 16.12
C GLU A 141 -6.04 -8.76 15.16
N ALA A 142 -7.26 -8.98 15.67
CA ALA A 142 -8.40 -9.33 14.83
C ALA A 142 -8.80 -8.21 13.85
N LEU A 143 -8.73 -6.95 14.26
CA LEU A 143 -8.97 -5.79 13.40
C LEU A 143 -7.78 -5.55 12.45
N ILE A 144 -6.57 -5.74 12.95
CA ILE A 144 -5.34 -5.64 12.14
C ILE A 144 -5.38 -6.66 11.00
N GLU A 145 -5.81 -7.90 11.26
CA GLU A 145 -5.93 -8.93 10.23
C GLU A 145 -6.95 -8.56 9.16
N GLN A 146 -8.09 -7.97 9.54
CA GLN A 146 -9.08 -7.50 8.58
C GLN A 146 -8.52 -6.40 7.65
N VAL A 147 -7.79 -5.44 8.20
CA VAL A 147 -7.13 -4.39 7.42
C VAL A 147 -6.04 -4.99 6.54
N TRP A 148 -5.24 -5.90 7.08
CA TRP A 148 -4.19 -6.59 6.34
C TRP A 148 -4.73 -7.34 5.13
N LEU A 149 -5.81 -8.13 5.31
CA LEU A 149 -6.47 -8.86 4.22
C LEU A 149 -7.06 -7.90 3.18
N ALA A 150 -7.66 -6.79 3.62
CA ALA A 150 -8.22 -5.80 2.72
C ALA A 150 -7.14 -5.20 1.80
N ILE A 151 -5.96 -4.89 2.35
CA ILE A 151 -4.83 -4.34 1.59
C ILE A 151 -4.20 -5.43 0.72
N ALA A 152 -3.85 -6.59 1.29
CA ALA A 152 -3.14 -7.65 0.57
C ALA A 152 -3.91 -8.24 -0.62
N LEU A 153 -5.24 -8.13 -0.60
CA LEU A 153 -6.11 -8.74 -1.62
C LEU A 153 -6.74 -7.73 -2.59
N HIS A 154 -6.51 -6.41 -2.45
CA HIS A 154 -7.26 -5.38 -3.19
C HIS A 154 -7.12 -5.50 -4.72
N THR A 155 -6.02 -6.06 -5.23
CA THR A 155 -5.80 -6.29 -6.67
C THR A 155 -6.28 -7.66 -7.17
N THR A 156 -6.82 -8.52 -6.30
CA THR A 156 -7.24 -9.89 -6.65
C THR A 156 -8.71 -9.93 -7.05
N ASN A 157 -8.98 -10.08 -8.35
CA ASN A 157 -10.35 -10.08 -8.86
C ASN A 157 -11.21 -11.19 -8.24
N GLY A 158 -12.42 -10.82 -7.79
CA GLY A 158 -13.43 -11.75 -7.27
C GLY A 158 -13.19 -12.25 -5.84
N ILE A 159 -12.02 -12.04 -5.25
CA ILE A 159 -11.68 -12.53 -3.91
C ILE A 159 -12.11 -11.56 -2.80
N PRO A 160 -11.83 -10.25 -2.86
CA PRO A 160 -12.07 -9.34 -1.75
C PRO A 160 -13.50 -9.35 -1.23
N ALA A 161 -14.49 -9.43 -2.15
CA ALA A 161 -15.92 -9.45 -1.80
C ALA A 161 -16.35 -10.71 -1.04
N GLN A 162 -15.56 -11.78 -1.09
CA GLN A 162 -15.82 -13.03 -0.36
C GLN A 162 -15.11 -13.08 0.99
N VAL A 163 -14.16 -12.16 1.22
CA VAL A 163 -13.35 -12.13 2.45
C VAL A 163 -14.01 -11.27 3.52
N SER A 164 -14.29 -10.02 3.21
CA SER A 164 -14.92 -9.11 4.16
C SER A 164 -15.51 -7.88 3.47
N PRO A 165 -16.47 -7.17 4.12
CA PRO A 165 -16.93 -5.87 3.65
C PRO A 165 -15.79 -4.87 3.44
N LEU A 166 -14.82 -4.81 4.36
CA LEU A 166 -13.66 -3.91 4.26
C LEU A 166 -12.81 -4.22 3.03
N ALA A 167 -12.50 -5.50 2.79
CA ALA A 167 -11.74 -5.91 1.61
C ALA A 167 -12.47 -5.59 0.30
N ALA A 168 -13.78 -5.84 0.25
CA ALA A 168 -14.61 -5.48 -0.89
C ALA A 168 -14.56 -3.98 -1.19
N LEU A 169 -14.66 -3.14 -0.15
CA LEU A 169 -14.71 -1.68 -0.29
C LEU A 169 -13.37 -1.10 -0.74
N VAL A 170 -12.25 -1.56 -0.20
CA VAL A 170 -10.92 -1.12 -0.63
C VAL A 170 -10.70 -1.46 -2.11
N ALA A 171 -10.99 -2.70 -2.52
CA ALA A 171 -10.87 -3.11 -3.92
C ALA A 171 -11.81 -2.31 -4.85
N GLN A 172 -13.04 -2.01 -4.42
CA GLN A 172 -13.97 -1.18 -5.19
C GLN A 172 -13.46 0.25 -5.34
N GLY A 173 -12.95 0.85 -4.25
CA GLY A 173 -12.39 2.19 -4.29
C GLY A 173 -11.19 2.30 -5.22
N ALA A 174 -10.24 1.37 -5.12
CA ALA A 174 -9.06 1.32 -6.00
C ALA A 174 -9.46 1.15 -7.48
N ASN A 175 -10.36 0.21 -7.78
CA ASN A 175 -10.84 0.01 -9.16
C ASN A 175 -11.66 1.19 -9.69
N MET A 176 -12.42 1.87 -8.84
CA MET A 176 -13.12 3.10 -9.24
C MET A 176 -12.12 4.19 -9.64
N ASP A 177 -11.08 4.40 -8.84
CA ASP A 177 -10.10 5.46 -9.09
C ASP A 177 -9.25 5.21 -10.34
N LEU A 178 -8.84 3.96 -10.56
CA LEU A 178 -7.92 3.62 -11.65
C LEU A 178 -8.62 3.37 -12.98
N VAL A 179 -9.77 2.70 -12.96
CA VAL A 179 -10.43 2.23 -14.19
C VAL A 179 -11.92 2.60 -14.27
N GLY A 180 -12.43 3.43 -13.36
CA GLY A 180 -13.82 3.88 -13.36
C GLY A 180 -14.85 2.78 -13.05
N ALA A 181 -14.43 1.70 -12.40
CA ALA A 181 -15.36 0.62 -12.05
C ALA A 181 -16.47 1.11 -11.11
N GLY A 182 -17.72 1.07 -11.59
CA GLY A 182 -18.86 1.59 -10.82
C GLY A 182 -19.11 3.09 -10.96
N TYR A 183 -18.46 3.76 -11.93
CA TYR A 183 -18.57 5.20 -12.19
C TYR A 183 -20.02 5.69 -12.30
N ASP A 184 -20.88 5.00 -13.06
CA ASP A 184 -22.29 5.36 -13.23
C ASP A 184 -23.14 5.23 -11.95
N GLY A 185 -22.63 4.53 -10.97
CA GLY A 185 -23.29 4.38 -9.67
C GLY A 185 -23.03 5.52 -8.67
N VAL A 186 -22.13 6.45 -9.01
CA VAL A 186 -21.82 7.66 -8.22
C VAL A 186 -22.39 8.86 -8.95
N SER A 187 -23.13 9.75 -8.26
CA SER A 187 -23.72 10.92 -8.92
C SER A 187 -22.65 11.89 -9.42
N SER A 188 -23.00 12.73 -10.43
CA SER A 188 -22.10 13.78 -10.92
C SER A 188 -21.60 14.67 -9.80
N ASP A 189 -22.51 15.14 -8.94
CA ASP A 189 -22.16 16.05 -7.84
C ASP A 189 -21.17 15.40 -6.85
N GLN A 190 -21.31 14.09 -6.61
CA GLN A 190 -20.38 13.34 -5.77
C GLN A 190 -19.00 13.21 -6.43
N ARG A 191 -18.97 12.90 -7.73
CA ARG A 191 -17.71 12.83 -8.48
C ARG A 191 -17.02 14.19 -8.53
N ASP A 192 -17.77 15.24 -8.87
CA ASP A 192 -17.26 16.61 -8.98
C ASP A 192 -16.71 17.11 -7.62
N ALA A 193 -17.35 16.76 -6.50
CA ALA A 193 -16.86 17.10 -5.18
C ALA A 193 -15.51 16.44 -4.88
N VAL A 194 -15.34 15.15 -5.19
CA VAL A 194 -14.08 14.44 -4.98
C VAL A 194 -12.99 14.95 -5.91
N GLU A 195 -13.29 15.13 -7.20
CA GLU A 195 -12.36 15.64 -8.22
C GLU A 195 -11.92 17.08 -7.95
N THR A 196 -12.81 17.91 -7.39
CA THR A 196 -12.44 19.28 -7.01
C THR A 196 -11.44 19.31 -5.85
N ALA A 197 -11.60 18.42 -4.88
CA ALA A 197 -10.75 18.38 -3.69
C ALA A 197 -9.44 17.61 -3.94
N TYR A 198 -9.51 16.55 -4.74
CA TYR A 198 -8.40 15.65 -5.06
C TYR A 198 -8.39 15.33 -6.56
N PRO A 199 -7.95 16.27 -7.41
CA PRO A 199 -8.07 16.11 -8.86
C PRO A 199 -7.16 15.00 -9.40
N HIS A 200 -7.64 14.28 -10.42
CA HIS A 200 -6.76 13.50 -11.27
C HIS A 200 -5.92 14.47 -12.12
N PRO A 201 -4.59 14.42 -12.05
CA PRO A 201 -3.77 15.26 -12.90
C PRO A 201 -3.88 14.85 -14.37
N PRO A 202 -3.65 15.75 -15.33
CA PRO A 202 -3.55 15.38 -16.74
C PRO A 202 -2.52 14.25 -16.95
N GLY A 203 -2.88 13.23 -17.73
CA GLY A 203 -2.01 12.06 -17.95
C GLY A 203 -1.90 11.12 -16.74
N PHE A 204 -2.90 11.12 -15.87
CA PHE A 204 -2.92 10.30 -14.65
C PHE A 204 -2.65 8.82 -14.94
N ALA A 205 -3.28 8.23 -15.95
CA ALA A 205 -3.14 6.80 -16.26
C ALA A 205 -1.68 6.43 -16.59
N GLU A 206 -1.05 7.20 -17.47
CA GLU A 206 0.36 6.99 -17.85
C GLU A 206 1.30 7.22 -16.68
N ALA A 207 1.05 8.26 -15.89
CA ALA A 207 1.85 8.55 -14.70
C ALA A 207 1.72 7.43 -13.65
N PHE A 208 0.52 6.89 -13.46
CA PHE A 208 0.27 5.80 -12.53
C PHE A 208 0.91 4.48 -13.01
N MET A 209 0.76 4.12 -14.30
CA MET A 209 1.42 2.95 -14.88
C MET A 209 2.94 3.05 -14.75
N ARG A 210 3.51 4.24 -14.99
CA ARG A 210 4.94 4.48 -14.81
C ARG A 210 5.37 4.32 -13.35
N ALA A 211 4.61 4.83 -12.38
CA ALA A 211 4.88 4.67 -10.95
C ALA A 211 4.86 3.19 -10.53
N LEU A 212 3.87 2.42 -11.01
CA LEU A 212 3.80 0.98 -10.81
C LEU A 212 5.05 0.27 -11.39
N TYR A 213 5.38 0.56 -12.64
CA TYR A 213 6.55 -0.03 -13.30
C TYR A 213 7.85 0.28 -12.55
N ASP A 214 8.08 1.55 -12.23
CA ASP A 214 9.31 1.97 -11.54
C ASP A 214 9.47 1.31 -10.17
N SER A 215 8.37 1.09 -9.46
CA SER A 215 8.36 0.41 -8.16
C SER A 215 8.50 -1.11 -8.26
N LEU A 216 8.12 -1.72 -9.41
CA LEU A 216 8.03 -3.18 -9.54
C LEU A 216 9.07 -3.78 -10.50
N LYS A 217 9.77 -2.99 -11.31
CA LYS A 217 10.76 -3.47 -12.29
C LYS A 217 11.91 -4.29 -11.70
N HIS A 218 12.20 -4.13 -10.41
CA HIS A 218 13.22 -4.90 -9.69
C HIS A 218 12.70 -6.26 -9.17
N ARG A 219 11.36 -6.47 -9.15
CA ARG A 219 10.67 -7.69 -8.68
C ARG A 219 9.55 -8.13 -9.63
N PRO A 220 9.81 -8.23 -10.94
CA PRO A 220 8.77 -8.45 -11.96
C PRO A 220 8.05 -9.80 -11.80
N GLU A 221 8.65 -10.78 -11.13
CA GLU A 221 8.05 -12.08 -10.82
C GLU A 221 6.82 -11.94 -9.90
N THR A 222 6.75 -10.88 -9.08
CA THR A 222 5.63 -10.64 -8.17
C THR A 222 4.37 -10.15 -8.88
N THR A 223 4.48 -9.68 -10.11
CA THR A 223 3.38 -9.17 -10.93
C THR A 223 2.63 -10.27 -11.69
N GLN A 224 3.25 -11.44 -11.82
CA GLN A 224 2.72 -12.55 -12.63
C GLN A 224 1.36 -13.06 -12.12
N GLY A 225 0.42 -13.20 -13.05
CA GLY A 225 -0.94 -13.65 -12.73
C GLY A 225 -1.88 -12.56 -12.22
N THR A 226 -1.49 -11.30 -12.33
CA THR A 226 -2.30 -10.13 -11.99
C THR A 226 -2.33 -9.14 -13.16
N GLY A 227 -3.20 -8.11 -13.09
CA GLY A 227 -3.20 -6.99 -14.05
C GLY A 227 -1.88 -6.20 -14.09
N LEU A 228 -1.06 -6.31 -13.05
CA LEU A 228 0.26 -5.68 -13.04
C LEU A 228 1.22 -6.25 -14.09
N ALA A 229 1.04 -7.53 -14.48
CA ALA A 229 1.80 -8.09 -15.60
C ALA A 229 1.47 -7.41 -16.93
N ASP A 230 0.29 -6.79 -17.07
CA ASP A 230 -0.08 -6.01 -18.24
C ASP A 230 0.66 -4.68 -18.27
N VAL A 231 0.77 -4.02 -17.10
CA VAL A 231 1.56 -2.80 -16.94
C VAL A 231 3.04 -3.06 -17.22
N MET A 232 3.60 -4.13 -16.66
CA MET A 232 4.99 -4.51 -16.91
C MET A 232 5.26 -4.74 -18.40
N ALA A 233 4.37 -5.45 -19.11
CA ALA A 233 4.52 -5.72 -20.52
C ALA A 233 4.30 -4.48 -21.41
N TYR A 234 3.54 -3.50 -20.94
CA TYR A 234 3.36 -2.21 -21.63
C TYR A 234 4.60 -1.33 -21.53
N GLU A 235 5.23 -1.29 -20.36
CA GLU A 235 6.39 -0.44 -20.06
C GLU A 235 7.73 -1.06 -20.49
N ASP A 236 7.85 -2.39 -20.47
CA ASP A 236 9.05 -3.13 -20.83
C ASP A 236 8.78 -4.19 -21.91
N PRO A 237 9.23 -3.96 -23.17
CA PRO A 237 9.05 -4.92 -24.26
C PRO A 237 9.83 -6.24 -24.05
N HIS A 238 10.75 -6.30 -23.08
CA HIS A 238 11.49 -7.53 -22.74
C HIS A 238 10.81 -8.32 -21.62
N PHE A 239 9.78 -7.78 -20.98
CA PHE A 239 9.03 -8.50 -19.95
C PHE A 239 8.27 -9.68 -20.56
N VAL A 240 8.51 -10.86 -20.02
CA VAL A 240 7.85 -12.09 -20.46
C VAL A 240 6.77 -12.49 -19.46
N ARG A 241 5.52 -12.49 -19.90
CA ARG A 241 4.40 -13.01 -19.11
C ARG A 241 4.54 -14.52 -18.90
N ARG A 242 4.19 -14.99 -17.72
CA ARG A 242 4.19 -16.42 -17.42
C ARG A 242 3.09 -17.12 -18.24
N ASP A 243 3.49 -18.07 -19.06
CA ASP A 243 2.56 -19.03 -19.69
C ASP A 243 2.44 -20.26 -18.79
N PHE A 244 1.37 -20.32 -17.99
CA PHE A 244 1.11 -21.43 -17.09
C PHE A 244 0.91 -22.74 -17.87
N SER A 245 0.30 -22.70 -19.05
CA SER A 245 0.12 -23.87 -19.89
C SER A 245 1.47 -24.43 -20.38
N ALA A 246 2.41 -23.57 -20.72
CA ALA A 246 3.77 -23.99 -21.09
C ALA A 246 4.50 -24.59 -19.88
N LEU A 247 4.35 -24.01 -18.68
CA LEU A 247 4.92 -24.58 -17.46
C LEU A 247 4.39 -25.98 -17.18
N MET A 248 3.09 -26.20 -17.35
CA MET A 248 2.48 -27.53 -17.18
C MET A 248 3.02 -28.52 -18.22
N ARG A 249 3.02 -28.14 -19.50
CA ARG A 249 3.50 -29.01 -20.60
C ARG A 249 4.99 -29.38 -20.48
N ASN A 250 5.79 -28.50 -19.92
CA ASN A 250 7.23 -28.68 -19.75
C ASN A 250 7.62 -29.17 -18.34
N SER A 251 6.64 -29.50 -17.50
CA SER A 251 6.92 -29.98 -16.16
C SER A 251 7.54 -31.38 -16.21
N PRO A 252 8.33 -31.80 -15.19
CA PRO A 252 8.87 -33.16 -15.10
C PRO A 252 7.79 -34.26 -15.09
N TRP A 253 6.54 -33.88 -14.81
CA TRP A 253 5.41 -34.81 -14.75
C TRP A 253 4.77 -35.04 -16.13
N ALA A 254 4.91 -34.12 -17.09
CA ALA A 254 4.27 -34.21 -18.39
C ALA A 254 4.80 -35.39 -19.24
N THR A 255 6.03 -35.84 -18.98
CA THR A 255 6.71 -36.93 -19.74
C THR A 255 6.68 -38.27 -19.03
N ARG A 256 6.10 -38.37 -17.84
CA ARG A 256 5.92 -39.68 -17.15
C ARG A 256 4.79 -40.46 -17.83
N ARG A 257 5.17 -41.49 -18.55
CA ARG A 257 4.26 -42.55 -19.02
C ARG A 257 4.21 -43.67 -18.00
#